data_937efe59a62bb0de7a350caa458ecd98
#
_entry.id   937efe59a62bb0de7a350caa458ecd98
#
_cell.length_a   1.000
_cell.length_b   1.000
_cell.length_c   1.000
_cell.angle_alpha   90.00
_cell.angle_beta   90.00
_cell.angle_gamma   90.00
#
_symmetry.space_group_name_H-M   'P 1'
#
loop_
_entity.id
_entity.type
_entity.pdbx_description
1 polymer ?
#
loop_
_entity_poly.entity_id
_entity_poly.type
_entity_poly.pdbx_seq_one_letter_code
_entity_poly.pdbx_strand_id
1 'polypeptide(L)'
;MTRSSPTASRAALLRAELKRRKLTGFIIPRQDEFQGEYVSAYAERLRWLTGFAGSWGMAILTLKKGAIFVDGRYTIQVRHQVDTRLFSPQHLIDEPPAAWIEKNLKKGDRLGFDPWLVTADQARRFAAACEKAGAALVPLTSNPIDAIWADQPARPAAAITTQPTQFAGRKSADKLKDMAKALGDADAVVLTQPDSVSWVFNIRGFDVPYTPVVLAYAILRRKGKAELFIDSGKVPEDVRSHLKSIAKLRQPGEIAASLRALGKARATVQIDPVWTPEAIPCWSPMSPRTAMRWRRKRRSIPRTGSTGRARS
;
A
#
# COMPACT_ATOMS: atom_id res chain seq x y z
N MET A 1 17.25 -38.56 0.65
CA MET A 1 17.06 -37.17 0.08
C MET A 1 16.02 -36.45 0.94
N THR A 2 16.44 -35.59 1.83
CA THR A 2 15.54 -34.75 2.65
C THR A 2 14.78 -33.79 1.69
N ARG A 3 13.47 -33.95 1.59
CA ARG A 3 12.62 -33.01 0.85
C ARG A 3 12.87 -31.59 1.41
N SER A 4 13.35 -30.67 0.58
CA SER A 4 13.49 -29.28 1.00
C SER A 4 12.12 -28.74 1.40
N SER A 5 12.05 -27.94 2.46
CA SER A 5 10.76 -27.33 2.86
C SER A 5 10.23 -26.43 1.74
N PRO A 6 8.90 -26.29 1.60
CA PRO A 6 8.34 -25.40 0.59
C PRO A 6 8.92 -23.97 0.65
N THR A 7 9.19 -23.47 1.85
CA THR A 7 9.83 -22.15 2.09
C THR A 7 11.25 -22.10 1.52
N ALA A 8 12.06 -23.15 1.71
CA ALA A 8 13.42 -23.21 1.17
C ALA A 8 13.42 -23.19 -0.36
N SER A 9 12.52 -23.96 -0.99
CA SER A 9 12.37 -23.98 -2.44
C SER A 9 11.94 -22.63 -2.97
N ARG A 10 10.94 -21.96 -2.35
CA ARG A 10 10.45 -20.63 -2.74
C ARG A 10 11.53 -19.55 -2.57
N ALA A 11 12.30 -19.60 -1.48
CA ALA A 11 13.44 -18.70 -1.27
C ALA A 11 14.53 -18.88 -2.32
N ALA A 12 14.81 -20.12 -2.73
CA ALA A 12 15.76 -20.42 -3.80
C ALA A 12 15.27 -19.89 -5.17
N LEU A 13 13.99 -20.10 -5.50
CA LEU A 13 13.37 -19.53 -6.71
C LEU A 13 13.45 -18.00 -6.71
N LEU A 14 13.12 -17.34 -5.60
CA LEU A 14 13.23 -15.89 -5.52
C LEU A 14 14.66 -15.41 -5.71
N ARG A 15 15.65 -16.07 -5.09
CA ARG A 15 17.06 -15.72 -5.30
C ARG A 15 17.51 -15.88 -6.75
N ALA A 16 17.03 -16.90 -7.46
CA ALA A 16 17.29 -17.07 -8.89
C ALA A 16 16.69 -15.93 -9.72
N GLU A 17 15.44 -15.55 -9.42
CA GLU A 17 14.76 -14.43 -10.07
C GLU A 17 15.43 -13.08 -9.80
N LEU A 18 15.91 -12.85 -8.56
CA LEU A 18 16.70 -11.66 -8.22
C LEU A 18 18.00 -11.57 -9.02
N LYS A 19 18.73 -12.69 -9.16
CA LYS A 19 19.93 -12.76 -10.01
C LYS A 19 19.61 -12.40 -11.46
N ARG A 20 18.53 -12.96 -12.02
CA ARG A 20 18.07 -12.68 -13.38
C ARG A 20 17.79 -11.17 -13.59
N ARG A 21 17.23 -10.50 -12.57
CA ARG A 21 16.94 -9.06 -12.57
C ARG A 21 18.13 -8.19 -12.18
N LYS A 22 19.30 -8.76 -11.93
CA LYS A 22 20.52 -8.07 -11.44
C LYS A 22 20.27 -7.31 -10.14
N LEU A 23 19.53 -7.93 -9.21
CA LEU A 23 19.25 -7.44 -7.86
C LEU A 23 20.04 -8.24 -6.83
N THR A 24 20.43 -7.60 -5.74
CA THR A 24 21.09 -8.26 -4.60
C THR A 24 20.13 -8.60 -3.47
N GLY A 25 18.93 -8.00 -3.47
CA GLY A 25 17.88 -8.27 -2.50
C GLY A 25 16.53 -7.71 -2.93
N PHE A 26 15.48 -8.07 -2.19
CA PHE A 26 14.11 -7.61 -2.41
C PHE A 26 13.37 -7.44 -1.09
N ILE A 27 12.53 -6.40 -1.00
CA ILE A 27 11.66 -6.08 0.14
C ILE A 27 10.28 -6.69 -0.12
N ILE A 28 9.79 -7.47 0.84
CA ILE A 28 8.50 -8.17 0.78
C ILE A 28 7.63 -7.72 1.96
N PRO A 29 6.79 -6.70 1.81
CA PRO A 29 5.85 -6.30 2.85
C PRO A 29 4.66 -7.27 2.95
N ARG A 30 3.96 -7.23 4.09
CA ARG A 30 2.70 -7.94 4.31
C ARG A 30 1.56 -7.32 3.52
N GLN A 31 1.61 -6.01 3.35
CA GLN A 31 0.54 -5.22 2.75
C GLN A 31 0.39 -5.49 1.25
N ASP A 32 -0.81 -5.23 0.75
CA ASP A 32 -1.13 -5.14 -0.67
C ASP A 32 -0.96 -3.69 -1.20
N GLU A 33 -1.36 -3.46 -2.43
CA GLU A 33 -1.32 -2.15 -3.08
C GLU A 33 -2.26 -1.11 -2.43
N PHE A 34 -3.19 -1.55 -1.61
CA PHE A 34 -4.12 -0.68 -0.86
C PHE A 34 -3.67 -0.44 0.58
N GLN A 35 -2.53 -1.00 0.99
CA GLN A 35 -1.97 -0.92 2.34
C GLN A 35 -2.91 -1.48 3.41
N GLY A 36 -3.70 -2.51 3.06
CA GLY A 36 -4.61 -3.18 3.96
C GLY A 36 -3.89 -3.93 5.09
N GLU A 37 -4.45 -3.93 6.31
CA GLU A 37 -3.99 -4.82 7.38
C GLU A 37 -4.32 -6.28 7.05
N TYR A 38 -5.51 -6.52 6.54
CA TYR A 38 -5.93 -7.80 5.98
C TYR A 38 -5.95 -7.70 4.47
N VAL A 39 -5.41 -8.69 3.81
CA VAL A 39 -5.29 -8.72 2.36
C VAL A 39 -5.97 -9.95 1.80
N SER A 40 -6.40 -9.87 0.55
CA SER A 40 -6.96 -11.01 -0.17
C SER A 40 -5.87 -12.04 -0.53
N ALA A 41 -6.30 -13.27 -0.80
CA ALA A 41 -5.40 -14.41 -0.98
C ALA A 41 -4.31 -14.18 -2.06
N TYR A 42 -4.62 -13.46 -3.15
CA TYR A 42 -3.65 -13.16 -4.20
C TYR A 42 -2.48 -12.29 -3.71
N ALA A 43 -2.68 -11.51 -2.66
CA ALA A 43 -1.69 -10.57 -2.13
C ALA A 43 -0.86 -11.14 -0.98
N GLU A 44 -1.10 -12.38 -0.55
CA GLU A 44 -0.43 -13.07 0.56
C GLU A 44 1.05 -13.43 0.25
N ARG A 45 1.80 -12.55 -0.40
CA ARG A 45 3.18 -12.76 -0.86
C ARG A 45 4.15 -13.09 0.27
N LEU A 46 4.05 -12.37 1.40
CA LEU A 46 4.88 -12.63 2.57
C LEU A 46 4.61 -14.02 3.15
N ARG A 47 3.33 -14.38 3.31
CA ARG A 47 2.91 -15.70 3.79
C ARG A 47 3.34 -16.81 2.83
N TRP A 48 3.14 -16.63 1.53
CA TRP A 48 3.57 -17.60 0.54
C TRP A 48 5.07 -17.86 0.61
N LEU A 49 5.89 -16.81 0.70
CA LEU A 49 7.34 -16.94 0.73
C LEU A 49 7.86 -17.53 2.05
N THR A 50 7.34 -17.08 3.20
CA THR A 50 7.94 -17.33 4.52
C THR A 50 7.15 -18.29 5.41
N GLY A 51 5.86 -18.49 5.14
CA GLY A 51 4.91 -19.17 6.02
C GLY A 51 4.29 -18.27 7.09
N PHE A 52 4.77 -17.04 7.28
CA PHE A 52 4.26 -16.13 8.31
C PHE A 52 2.85 -15.62 7.98
N ALA A 53 1.90 -15.83 8.89
CA ALA A 53 0.48 -15.51 8.74
C ALA A 53 -0.01 -14.35 9.62
N GLY A 54 0.87 -13.63 10.32
CA GLY A 54 0.50 -12.46 11.12
C GLY A 54 0.00 -11.30 10.26
N SER A 55 -0.82 -10.43 10.84
CA SER A 55 -1.42 -9.29 10.11
C SER A 55 -0.43 -8.13 9.88
N TRP A 56 0.72 -8.14 10.53
CA TRP A 56 1.75 -7.11 10.38
C TRP A 56 3.15 -7.69 10.31
N GLY A 57 3.90 -7.32 9.29
CA GLY A 57 5.28 -7.78 9.11
C GLY A 57 5.84 -7.43 7.74
N MET A 58 7.14 -7.68 7.58
CA MET A 58 7.88 -7.46 6.35
C MET A 58 9.06 -8.41 6.32
N ALA A 59 9.45 -8.89 5.16
CA ALA A 59 10.72 -9.58 4.99
C ALA A 59 11.65 -8.82 4.04
N ILE A 60 12.95 -9.02 4.23
CA ILE A 60 13.98 -8.67 3.25
C ILE A 60 14.75 -9.94 2.95
N LEU A 61 14.77 -10.34 1.68
CA LEU A 61 15.58 -11.47 1.22
C LEU A 61 16.69 -10.94 0.32
N THR A 62 17.94 -11.24 0.69
CA THR A 62 19.10 -11.03 -0.17
C THR A 62 19.58 -12.34 -0.79
N LEU A 63 20.55 -12.29 -1.68
CA LEU A 63 21.17 -13.49 -2.26
C LEU A 63 21.81 -14.39 -1.20
N LYS A 64 22.17 -13.84 -0.03
CA LYS A 64 22.89 -14.57 1.04
C LYS A 64 22.11 -14.69 2.34
N LYS A 65 21.34 -13.67 2.72
CA LYS A 65 20.67 -13.55 4.02
C LYS A 65 19.17 -13.28 3.83
N GLY A 66 18.37 -13.61 4.83
CA GLY A 66 16.98 -13.20 4.92
C GLY A 66 16.68 -12.72 6.35
N ALA A 67 15.81 -11.73 6.45
CA ALA A 67 15.27 -11.26 7.72
C ALA A 67 13.75 -11.09 7.60
N ILE A 68 13.04 -11.33 8.70
CA ILE A 68 11.62 -11.05 8.83
C ILE A 68 11.37 -10.16 10.04
N PHE A 69 10.70 -9.06 9.82
CA PHE A 69 10.43 -8.02 10.82
C PHE A 69 8.97 -8.12 11.26
N VAL A 70 8.75 -8.28 12.57
CA VAL A 70 7.42 -8.36 13.17
C VAL A 70 7.33 -7.46 14.39
N ASP A 71 6.13 -7.04 14.77
CA ASP A 71 5.93 -6.31 16.03
C ASP A 71 5.79 -7.27 17.22
N GLY A 72 5.67 -6.71 18.43
CA GLY A 72 5.63 -7.47 19.68
C GLY A 72 4.53 -8.53 19.77
N ARG A 73 3.43 -8.40 19.00
CA ARG A 73 2.32 -9.37 18.97
C ARG A 73 2.73 -10.71 18.36
N TYR A 74 3.78 -10.72 17.51
CA TYR A 74 4.12 -11.87 16.67
C TYR A 74 5.49 -12.48 16.98
N THR A 75 6.17 -12.08 18.06
CA THR A 75 7.53 -12.55 18.41
C THR A 75 7.62 -14.07 18.65
N ILE A 76 6.57 -14.68 19.17
CA ILE A 76 6.47 -16.14 19.36
C ILE A 76 6.01 -16.79 18.05
N GLN A 77 4.94 -16.29 17.45
CA GLN A 77 4.35 -16.87 16.24
C GLN A 77 5.35 -16.96 15.07
N VAL A 78 6.16 -15.94 14.85
CA VAL A 78 7.15 -15.91 13.76
C VAL A 78 8.16 -17.06 13.89
N ARG A 79 8.58 -17.41 15.11
CA ARG A 79 9.54 -18.49 15.37
C ARG A 79 8.96 -19.88 15.10
N HIS A 80 7.64 -20.04 15.23
CA HIS A 80 6.95 -21.31 14.94
C HIS A 80 6.58 -21.48 13.47
N GLN A 81 6.32 -20.38 12.76
CA GLN A 81 5.83 -20.43 11.38
C GLN A 81 6.94 -20.29 10.32
N VAL A 82 8.06 -19.67 10.66
CA VAL A 82 9.11 -19.33 9.72
C VAL A 82 10.33 -20.21 9.91
N ASP A 83 10.96 -20.67 8.82
CA ASP A 83 12.29 -21.28 8.91
C ASP A 83 13.33 -20.20 9.28
N THR A 84 13.70 -20.16 10.56
CA THR A 84 14.60 -19.16 11.12
C THR A 84 16.04 -19.25 10.61
N ARG A 85 16.41 -20.37 9.94
CA ARG A 85 17.71 -20.49 9.24
C ARG A 85 17.73 -19.71 7.93
N LEU A 86 16.54 -19.48 7.33
CA LEU A 86 16.39 -18.73 6.09
C LEU A 86 16.05 -17.26 6.34
N PHE A 87 15.21 -16.98 7.33
CA PHE A 87 14.77 -15.64 7.71
C PHE A 87 14.98 -15.42 9.20
N SER A 88 15.98 -14.64 9.58
CA SER A 88 16.19 -14.28 10.99
C SER A 88 15.06 -13.35 11.47
N PRO A 89 14.33 -13.70 12.55
CA PRO A 89 13.33 -12.80 13.12
C PRO A 89 13.97 -11.56 13.71
N GLN A 90 13.41 -10.40 13.40
CA GLN A 90 13.81 -9.09 13.89
C GLN A 90 12.61 -8.39 14.51
N HIS A 91 12.81 -7.60 15.54
CA HIS A 91 11.76 -6.77 16.11
C HIS A 91 11.64 -5.44 15.36
N LEU A 92 10.44 -5.11 14.89
CA LEU A 92 10.20 -3.99 13.99
C LEU A 92 10.60 -2.61 14.57
N ILE A 93 10.56 -2.47 15.91
CA ILE A 93 10.91 -1.23 16.63
C ILE A 93 12.40 -1.22 17.00
N ASP A 94 12.90 -2.31 17.61
CA ASP A 94 14.26 -2.36 18.15
C ASP A 94 15.32 -2.54 17.05
N GLU A 95 14.98 -3.33 16.03
CA GLU A 95 15.82 -3.56 14.84
C GLU A 95 15.02 -3.30 13.55
N PRO A 96 14.69 -2.03 13.26
CA PRO A 96 13.84 -1.69 12.13
C PRO A 96 14.51 -2.05 10.78
N PRO A 97 13.70 -2.30 9.72
CA PRO A 97 14.22 -2.66 8.41
C PRO A 97 15.31 -1.71 7.88
N ALA A 98 15.20 -0.41 8.15
CA ALA A 98 16.21 0.58 7.74
C ALA A 98 17.57 0.33 8.40
N ALA A 99 17.61 0.06 9.71
CA ALA A 99 18.85 -0.27 10.43
C ALA A 99 19.46 -1.58 9.92
N TRP A 100 18.61 -2.58 9.63
CA TRP A 100 19.08 -3.84 9.04
C TRP A 100 19.68 -3.62 7.65
N ILE A 101 19.07 -2.77 6.80
CA ILE A 101 19.60 -2.39 5.48
C ILE A 101 21.00 -1.79 5.62
N GLU A 102 21.15 -0.78 6.50
CA GLU A 102 22.46 -0.11 6.75
C GLU A 102 23.54 -1.11 7.18
N LYS A 103 23.20 -2.09 8.03
CA LYS A 103 24.14 -3.09 8.57
C LYS A 103 24.49 -4.21 7.59
N ASN A 104 23.59 -4.59 6.69
CA ASN A 104 23.70 -5.83 5.90
C ASN A 104 23.92 -5.62 4.40
N LEU A 105 23.68 -4.44 3.89
CA LEU A 105 24.02 -4.09 2.51
C LEU A 105 25.38 -3.39 2.43
N LYS A 106 25.94 -3.33 1.25
CA LYS A 106 27.26 -2.72 0.98
C LYS A 106 27.23 -1.97 -0.35
N LYS A 107 28.31 -1.24 -0.61
CA LYS A 107 28.52 -0.50 -1.85
C LYS A 107 28.30 -1.37 -3.08
N GLY A 108 27.45 -0.88 -3.98
CA GLY A 108 27.09 -1.56 -5.23
C GLY A 108 25.90 -2.52 -5.11
N ASP A 109 25.39 -2.81 -3.91
CA ASP A 109 24.18 -3.62 -3.74
C ASP A 109 22.96 -2.89 -4.31
N ARG A 110 21.98 -3.67 -4.84
CA ARG A 110 20.76 -3.20 -5.45
C ARG A 110 19.56 -3.88 -4.76
N LEU A 111 18.90 -3.15 -3.86
CA LEU A 111 17.73 -3.63 -3.13
C LEU A 111 16.46 -3.27 -3.91
N GLY A 112 15.79 -4.27 -4.49
CA GLY A 112 14.54 -4.10 -5.21
C GLY A 112 13.34 -3.93 -4.26
N PHE A 113 12.34 -3.20 -4.71
CA PHE A 113 11.03 -3.14 -4.05
C PHE A 113 9.92 -2.93 -5.07
N ASP A 114 8.71 -3.36 -4.71
CA ASP A 114 7.51 -3.08 -5.48
C ASP A 114 6.92 -1.74 -5.00
N PRO A 115 6.90 -0.70 -5.84
CA PRO A 115 6.44 0.63 -5.42
C PRO A 115 4.94 0.70 -5.12
N TRP A 116 4.15 -0.31 -5.49
CA TRP A 116 2.76 -0.43 -5.09
C TRP A 116 2.60 -0.94 -3.67
N LEU A 117 3.54 -1.74 -3.16
CA LEU A 117 3.45 -2.40 -1.87
C LEU A 117 4.20 -1.66 -0.75
N VAL A 118 5.02 -0.69 -1.09
CA VAL A 118 5.80 0.14 -0.16
C VAL A 118 5.28 1.56 -0.21
N THR A 119 5.02 2.16 0.95
CA THR A 119 4.53 3.55 1.01
C THR A 119 5.62 4.56 0.69
N ALA A 120 5.24 5.77 0.28
CA ALA A 120 6.16 6.86 -0.02
C ALA A 120 7.08 7.20 1.18
N ASP A 121 6.55 7.10 2.41
CA ASP A 121 7.34 7.33 3.63
C ASP A 121 8.32 6.19 3.90
N GLN A 122 7.92 4.94 3.68
CA GLN A 122 8.82 3.79 3.78
C GLN A 122 9.91 3.82 2.72
N ALA A 123 9.56 4.08 1.45
CA ALA A 123 10.51 4.16 0.34
C ALA A 123 11.59 5.21 0.61
N ARG A 124 11.21 6.39 1.12
CA ARG A 124 12.18 7.44 1.50
C ARG A 124 13.12 6.96 2.61
N ARG A 125 12.60 6.28 3.65
CA ARG A 125 13.44 5.75 4.75
C ARG A 125 14.38 4.65 4.25
N PHE A 126 13.92 3.75 3.39
CA PHE A 126 14.74 2.69 2.81
C PHE A 126 15.80 3.25 1.83
N ALA A 127 15.45 4.28 1.05
CA ALA A 127 16.41 4.96 0.17
C ALA A 127 17.55 5.58 0.98
N ALA A 128 17.25 6.31 2.06
CA ALA A 128 18.25 6.88 2.95
C ALA A 128 19.14 5.82 3.59
N ALA A 129 18.58 4.67 4.00
CA ALA A 129 19.34 3.56 4.56
C ALA A 129 20.26 2.90 3.50
N CYS A 130 19.75 2.72 2.27
CA CYS A 130 20.57 2.21 1.16
C CYS A 130 21.72 3.17 0.84
N GLU A 131 21.47 4.48 0.79
CA GLU A 131 22.49 5.51 0.53
C GLU A 131 23.61 5.44 1.56
N LYS A 132 23.31 5.36 2.85
CA LYS A 132 24.31 5.18 3.92
C LYS A 132 25.14 3.91 3.76
N ALA A 133 24.55 2.82 3.26
CA ALA A 133 25.25 1.57 2.97
C ALA A 133 26.03 1.61 1.64
N GLY A 134 25.95 2.68 0.85
CA GLY A 134 26.50 2.76 -0.51
C GLY A 134 25.76 1.87 -1.51
N ALA A 135 24.52 1.44 -1.18
CA ALA A 135 23.64 0.62 -1.99
C ALA A 135 22.60 1.48 -2.71
N ALA A 136 21.86 0.88 -3.66
CA ALA A 136 20.76 1.53 -4.36
C ALA A 136 19.42 0.87 -4.02
N LEU A 137 18.41 1.67 -3.72
CA LEU A 137 17.01 1.22 -3.68
C LEU A 137 16.42 1.30 -5.10
N VAL A 138 15.89 0.19 -5.62
CA VAL A 138 15.47 0.05 -7.03
C VAL A 138 13.97 -0.23 -7.11
N PRO A 139 13.14 0.71 -7.60
CA PRO A 139 11.73 0.44 -7.86
C PRO A 139 11.58 -0.51 -9.04
N LEU A 140 10.70 -1.50 -8.90
CA LEU A 140 10.47 -2.52 -9.93
C LEU A 140 9.15 -2.28 -10.64
N THR A 141 9.10 -2.59 -11.93
CA THR A 141 7.88 -2.52 -12.76
C THR A 141 6.99 -3.75 -12.62
N SER A 142 7.53 -4.86 -12.09
CA SER A 142 6.80 -6.09 -11.82
C SER A 142 7.36 -6.79 -10.58
N ASN A 143 6.47 -7.42 -9.79
CA ASN A 143 6.86 -8.08 -8.56
C ASN A 143 7.60 -9.40 -8.84
N PRO A 144 8.79 -9.63 -8.28
CA PRO A 144 9.55 -10.88 -8.47
C PRO A 144 8.82 -12.12 -7.92
N ILE A 145 8.02 -11.97 -6.86
CA ILE A 145 7.25 -13.09 -6.29
C ILE A 145 6.13 -13.50 -7.25
N ASP A 146 5.40 -12.55 -7.81
CA ASP A 146 4.33 -12.84 -8.77
C ASP A 146 4.85 -13.58 -10.03
N ALA A 147 6.11 -13.33 -10.39
CA ALA A 147 6.75 -14.03 -11.52
C ALA A 147 7.07 -15.51 -11.25
N ILE A 148 7.16 -15.91 -9.98
CA ILE A 148 7.54 -17.28 -9.57
C ILE A 148 6.45 -18.02 -8.80
N TRP A 149 5.35 -17.36 -8.46
CA TRP A 149 4.21 -17.93 -7.75
C TRP A 149 3.22 -18.54 -8.74
N ALA A 150 3.50 -19.75 -9.20
CA ALA A 150 2.77 -20.41 -10.29
C ALA A 150 1.27 -20.63 -9.99
N ASP A 151 0.93 -20.88 -8.73
CA ASP A 151 -0.45 -21.10 -8.24
C ASP A 151 -1.01 -19.87 -7.49
N GLN A 152 -0.55 -18.66 -7.85
CA GLN A 152 -1.06 -17.43 -7.24
C GLN A 152 -2.57 -17.31 -7.47
N PRO A 153 -3.37 -17.12 -6.39
CA PRO A 153 -4.81 -16.93 -6.54
C PRO A 153 -5.13 -15.72 -7.44
N ALA A 154 -6.27 -15.80 -8.13
CA ALA A 154 -6.76 -14.68 -8.92
C ALA A 154 -7.09 -13.47 -8.02
N ARG A 155 -7.03 -12.27 -8.61
CA ARG A 155 -7.52 -11.06 -7.95
C ARG A 155 -9.02 -11.22 -7.60
N PRO A 156 -9.45 -10.78 -6.42
CA PRO A 156 -10.85 -10.89 -6.04
C PRO A 156 -11.73 -9.99 -6.93
N ALA A 157 -12.91 -10.49 -7.28
CA ALA A 157 -13.85 -9.82 -8.16
C ALA A 157 -15.26 -9.77 -7.58
N ALA A 158 -15.41 -9.75 -6.25
CA ALA A 158 -16.70 -9.68 -5.60
C ALA A 158 -17.44 -8.38 -5.97
N ALA A 159 -18.73 -8.49 -6.28
CA ALA A 159 -19.56 -7.32 -6.54
C ALA A 159 -19.63 -6.42 -5.30
N ILE A 160 -19.56 -5.12 -5.52
CA ILE A 160 -19.72 -4.12 -4.47
C ILE A 160 -21.20 -3.77 -4.28
N THR A 161 -21.55 -3.22 -3.12
CA THR A 161 -22.90 -2.79 -2.78
C THR A 161 -22.94 -1.34 -2.29
N THR A 162 -24.10 -0.71 -2.33
CA THR A 162 -24.31 0.60 -1.70
C THR A 162 -24.50 0.44 -0.20
N GLN A 163 -24.02 1.42 0.58
CA GLN A 163 -24.33 1.54 2.00
C GLN A 163 -25.47 2.54 2.20
N PRO A 164 -26.64 2.10 2.67
CA PRO A 164 -27.78 2.99 2.86
C PRO A 164 -27.47 4.17 3.80
N THR A 165 -28.02 5.34 3.48
CA THR A 165 -27.75 6.58 4.24
C THR A 165 -28.17 6.47 5.71
N GLN A 166 -29.20 5.67 6.02
CA GLN A 166 -29.63 5.41 7.40
C GLN A 166 -28.51 4.79 8.27
N PHE A 167 -27.64 3.95 7.69
CA PHE A 167 -26.49 3.36 8.37
C PHE A 167 -25.21 4.19 8.20
N ALA A 168 -25.09 4.92 7.09
CA ALA A 168 -23.93 5.76 6.81
C ALA A 168 -23.98 7.14 7.49
N GLY A 169 -25.14 7.54 8.01
CA GLY A 169 -25.41 8.82 8.68
C GLY A 169 -25.46 10.03 7.74
N ARG A 170 -24.71 10.01 6.62
CA ARG A 170 -24.57 11.13 5.68
C ARG A 170 -24.53 10.66 4.23
N LYS A 171 -25.08 11.48 3.32
CA LYS A 171 -25.01 11.24 1.87
C LYS A 171 -23.57 11.46 1.35
N SER A 172 -23.17 10.69 0.36
CA SER A 172 -21.85 10.81 -0.28
C SER A 172 -21.59 12.20 -0.86
N ALA A 173 -22.60 12.83 -1.45
CA ALA A 173 -22.48 14.18 -2.00
C ALA A 173 -22.10 15.21 -0.92
N ASP A 174 -22.65 15.11 0.30
CA ASP A 174 -22.33 16.03 1.40
C ASP A 174 -20.90 15.79 1.91
N LYS A 175 -20.48 14.51 2.02
CA LYS A 175 -19.11 14.15 2.39
C LYS A 175 -18.11 14.72 1.39
N LEU A 176 -18.36 14.55 0.08
CA LEU A 176 -17.50 15.08 -0.99
C LEU A 176 -17.43 16.62 -0.95
N LYS A 177 -18.54 17.30 -0.67
CA LYS A 177 -18.58 18.76 -0.53
C LYS A 177 -17.72 19.25 0.64
N ASP A 178 -17.78 18.55 1.79
CA ASP A 178 -16.97 18.90 2.95
C ASP A 178 -15.48 18.61 2.71
N MET A 179 -15.16 17.51 2.04
CA MET A 179 -13.79 17.20 1.68
C MET A 179 -13.22 18.21 0.68
N ALA A 180 -14.01 18.66 -0.29
CA ALA A 180 -13.62 19.71 -1.23
C ALA A 180 -13.29 21.03 -0.50
N LYS A 181 -14.07 21.41 0.54
CA LYS A 181 -13.78 22.56 1.41
C LYS A 181 -12.50 22.34 2.21
N ALA A 182 -12.29 21.13 2.76
CA ALA A 182 -11.13 20.80 3.58
C ALA A 182 -9.80 20.71 2.80
N LEU A 183 -9.85 20.70 1.45
CA LEU A 183 -8.64 20.76 0.61
C LEU A 183 -7.91 22.11 0.71
N GLY A 184 -8.60 23.19 1.11
CA GLY A 184 -8.01 24.53 1.14
C GLY A 184 -7.48 24.93 -0.24
N ASP A 185 -6.17 25.20 -0.33
CA ASP A 185 -5.51 25.62 -1.59
C ASP A 185 -5.15 24.44 -2.50
N ALA A 186 -5.31 23.19 -2.06
CA ALA A 186 -5.03 22.06 -2.92
C ALA A 186 -6.15 21.83 -3.95
N ASP A 187 -5.79 21.38 -5.12
CA ASP A 187 -6.72 21.14 -6.23
C ASP A 187 -7.36 19.76 -6.15
N ALA A 188 -6.65 18.80 -5.54
CA ALA A 188 -7.12 17.44 -5.39
C ALA A 188 -6.48 16.71 -4.19
N VAL A 189 -7.08 15.60 -3.79
CA VAL A 189 -6.47 14.60 -2.88
C VAL A 189 -6.59 13.22 -3.49
N VAL A 190 -5.56 12.39 -3.32
CA VAL A 190 -5.60 10.97 -3.66
C VAL A 190 -5.92 10.18 -2.41
N LEU A 191 -6.98 9.38 -2.48
CA LEU A 191 -7.35 8.42 -1.45
C LEU A 191 -6.90 7.03 -1.89
N THR A 192 -6.07 6.40 -1.09
CA THR A 192 -5.52 5.07 -1.36
C THR A 192 -6.00 4.02 -0.35
N GLN A 193 -6.57 4.43 0.76
CA GLN A 193 -7.11 3.53 1.78
C GLN A 193 -8.54 3.10 1.43
N PRO A 194 -8.82 1.79 1.39
CA PRO A 194 -10.13 1.24 1.04
C PRO A 194 -11.27 1.69 1.96
N ASP A 195 -11.00 1.84 3.26
CA ASP A 195 -11.97 2.33 4.24
C ASP A 195 -12.39 3.78 3.96
N SER A 196 -11.43 4.65 3.66
CA SER A 196 -11.68 6.05 3.29
C SER A 196 -12.50 6.15 2.00
N VAL A 197 -12.15 5.35 0.99
CA VAL A 197 -12.92 5.27 -0.27
C VAL A 197 -14.33 4.78 -0.01
N SER A 198 -14.47 3.67 0.72
CA SER A 198 -15.77 3.08 1.05
C SER A 198 -16.66 4.05 1.84
N TRP A 199 -16.08 4.78 2.79
CA TRP A 199 -16.79 5.77 3.59
C TRP A 199 -17.25 6.96 2.76
N VAL A 200 -16.39 7.52 1.91
CA VAL A 200 -16.73 8.71 1.09
C VAL A 200 -17.87 8.41 0.13
N PHE A 201 -17.81 7.27 -0.54
CA PHE A 201 -18.78 6.92 -1.58
C PHE A 201 -19.99 6.13 -1.06
N ASN A 202 -20.08 5.82 0.24
CA ASN A 202 -21.11 4.95 0.80
C ASN A 202 -21.27 3.63 0.03
N ILE A 203 -20.16 2.94 -0.17
CA ILE A 203 -20.09 1.64 -0.84
C ILE A 203 -19.38 0.62 0.04
N ARG A 204 -19.70 -0.66 -0.15
CA ARG A 204 -19.05 -1.78 0.54
C ARG A 204 -18.59 -2.83 -0.46
N GLY A 205 -17.49 -3.51 -0.15
CA GLY A 205 -16.93 -4.61 -0.91
C GLY A 205 -16.63 -5.81 -0.02
N PHE A 206 -16.45 -6.97 -0.61
CA PHE A 206 -16.28 -8.23 0.11
C PHE A 206 -15.08 -9.03 -0.39
N ASP A 207 -14.09 -8.34 -0.93
CA ASP A 207 -12.86 -8.94 -1.47
C ASP A 207 -11.91 -9.47 -0.39
N VAL A 208 -12.05 -8.97 0.83
CA VAL A 208 -11.25 -9.35 2.00
C VAL A 208 -12.19 -9.90 3.06
N PRO A 209 -11.97 -11.12 3.58
CA PRO A 209 -12.81 -11.71 4.61
C PRO A 209 -12.94 -10.77 5.82
N TYR A 210 -14.14 -10.65 6.36
CA TYR A 210 -14.49 -9.85 7.55
C TYR A 210 -14.17 -8.35 7.45
N THR A 211 -13.82 -7.87 6.24
CA THR A 211 -13.42 -6.47 6.02
C THR A 211 -14.24 -5.88 4.87
N PRO A 212 -15.43 -5.29 5.15
CA PRO A 212 -16.37 -4.87 4.11
C PRO A 212 -15.98 -3.54 3.46
N VAL A 213 -14.78 -3.47 2.89
CA VAL A 213 -14.25 -2.29 2.20
C VAL A 213 -14.01 -2.58 0.73
N VAL A 214 -14.08 -1.54 -0.09
CA VAL A 214 -13.89 -1.63 -1.54
C VAL A 214 -12.42 -1.43 -1.87
N LEU A 215 -11.80 -2.40 -2.49
CA LEU A 215 -10.43 -2.28 -3.01
C LEU A 215 -10.42 -1.37 -4.24
N ALA A 216 -10.21 -0.09 -4.02
CA ALA A 216 -10.22 0.95 -5.03
C ALA A 216 -9.40 2.17 -4.60
N TYR A 217 -9.03 3.00 -5.57
CA TYR A 217 -8.45 4.33 -5.35
C TYR A 217 -9.44 5.41 -5.73
N ALA A 218 -9.26 6.62 -5.20
CA ALA A 218 -10.03 7.77 -5.66
C ALA A 218 -9.18 9.03 -5.75
N ILE A 219 -9.52 9.90 -6.70
CA ILE A 219 -9.04 11.27 -6.77
C ILE A 219 -10.25 12.18 -6.52
N LEU A 220 -10.23 12.87 -5.37
CA LEU A 220 -11.24 13.86 -5.05
C LEU A 220 -10.73 15.21 -5.47
N ARG A 221 -11.54 15.97 -6.21
CA ARG A 221 -11.19 17.28 -6.74
C ARG A 221 -11.86 18.40 -5.94
N ARG A 222 -11.19 19.52 -5.78
CA ARG A 222 -11.81 20.72 -5.18
C ARG A 222 -12.98 21.20 -6.02
N LYS A 223 -12.90 21.08 -7.34
CA LYS A 223 -13.99 21.40 -8.28
C LYS A 223 -14.22 20.23 -9.23
N GLY A 224 -15.49 19.88 -9.46
CA GLY A 224 -15.89 18.82 -10.37
C GLY A 224 -16.13 17.47 -9.69
N LYS A 225 -16.46 16.45 -10.48
CA LYS A 225 -16.71 15.09 -9.98
C LYS A 225 -15.43 14.42 -9.54
N ALA A 226 -15.52 13.60 -8.52
CA ALA A 226 -14.45 12.66 -8.13
C ALA A 226 -14.18 11.64 -9.25
N GLU A 227 -13.02 11.00 -9.22
CA GLU A 227 -12.70 9.83 -10.03
C GLU A 227 -12.55 8.63 -9.08
N LEU A 228 -13.25 7.54 -9.36
CA LEU A 228 -13.16 6.28 -8.62
C LEU A 228 -12.55 5.22 -9.53
N PHE A 229 -11.38 4.72 -9.14
CA PHE A 229 -10.61 3.73 -9.90
C PHE A 229 -10.90 2.34 -9.34
N ILE A 230 -11.76 1.62 -10.03
CA ILE A 230 -12.26 0.31 -9.65
C ILE A 230 -12.49 -0.55 -10.90
N ASP A 231 -12.34 -1.86 -10.76
CA ASP A 231 -12.73 -2.78 -11.83
C ASP A 231 -14.23 -2.66 -12.10
N SER A 232 -14.58 -2.33 -13.34
CA SER A 232 -15.97 -2.11 -13.74
C SER A 232 -16.84 -3.38 -13.63
N GLY A 233 -16.23 -4.57 -13.68
CA GLY A 233 -16.91 -5.85 -13.48
C GLY A 233 -17.46 -6.03 -12.05
N LYS A 234 -16.91 -5.29 -11.09
CA LYS A 234 -17.35 -5.31 -9.68
C LYS A 234 -18.50 -4.35 -9.38
N VAL A 235 -18.89 -3.50 -10.32
CA VAL A 235 -19.86 -2.42 -10.09
C VAL A 235 -21.22 -2.76 -10.72
N PRO A 236 -22.19 -3.27 -9.94
CA PRO A 236 -23.55 -3.51 -10.40
C PRO A 236 -24.26 -2.21 -10.81
N GLU A 237 -25.37 -2.33 -11.53
CA GLU A 237 -26.06 -1.17 -12.11
C GLU A 237 -26.67 -0.22 -11.06
N ASP A 238 -27.17 -0.73 -9.96
CA ASP A 238 -27.66 0.06 -8.81
C ASP A 238 -26.55 0.92 -8.19
N VAL A 239 -25.35 0.33 -8.01
CA VAL A 239 -24.17 1.06 -7.51
C VAL A 239 -23.68 2.07 -8.56
N ARG A 240 -23.70 1.71 -9.84
CA ARG A 240 -23.36 2.61 -10.94
C ARG A 240 -24.29 3.83 -10.95
N SER A 241 -25.58 3.61 -10.81
CA SER A 241 -26.60 4.66 -10.70
C SER A 241 -26.37 5.55 -9.47
N HIS A 242 -26.05 4.96 -8.30
CA HIS A 242 -25.70 5.70 -7.09
C HIS A 242 -24.48 6.62 -7.29
N LEU A 243 -23.45 6.14 -7.99
CA LEU A 243 -22.20 6.88 -8.21
C LEU A 243 -22.28 7.90 -9.36
N LYS A 244 -23.21 7.76 -10.30
CA LYS A 244 -23.29 8.53 -11.56
C LYS A 244 -23.23 10.05 -11.37
N SER A 245 -23.86 10.58 -10.33
CA SER A 245 -23.90 12.03 -10.06
C SER A 245 -22.63 12.55 -9.38
N ILE A 246 -21.88 11.72 -8.65
CA ILE A 246 -20.82 12.13 -7.74
C ILE A 246 -19.40 11.71 -8.19
N ALA A 247 -19.28 10.66 -8.99
CA ALA A 247 -17.99 10.15 -9.44
C ALA A 247 -18.00 9.75 -10.92
N LYS A 248 -16.80 9.79 -11.53
CA LYS A 248 -16.49 9.14 -12.80
C LYS A 248 -15.83 7.81 -12.49
N LEU A 249 -16.39 6.70 -12.95
CA LEU A 249 -15.79 5.39 -12.85
C LEU A 249 -14.65 5.25 -13.86
N ARG A 250 -13.52 4.73 -13.42
CA ARG A 250 -12.31 4.50 -14.19
C ARG A 250 -11.78 3.10 -13.90
N GLN A 251 -11.10 2.50 -14.85
CA GLN A 251 -10.34 1.28 -14.59
C GLN A 251 -9.13 1.57 -13.67
N PRO A 252 -8.70 0.62 -12.81
CA PRO A 252 -7.57 0.82 -11.90
C PRO A 252 -6.30 1.31 -12.59
N GLY A 253 -5.97 0.80 -13.78
CA GLY A 253 -4.80 1.21 -14.56
C GLY A 253 -4.83 2.65 -15.07
N GLU A 254 -6.00 3.30 -15.10
CA GLU A 254 -6.14 4.68 -15.58
C GLU A 254 -5.68 5.73 -14.54
N ILE A 255 -5.42 5.35 -13.30
CA ILE A 255 -4.99 6.29 -12.25
C ILE A 255 -3.72 7.04 -12.66
N ALA A 256 -2.77 6.35 -13.30
CA ALA A 256 -1.55 6.95 -13.80
C ALA A 256 -1.81 8.08 -14.84
N ALA A 257 -2.78 7.86 -15.72
CA ALA A 257 -3.16 8.87 -16.71
C ALA A 257 -3.80 10.11 -16.04
N SER A 258 -4.69 9.89 -15.06
CA SER A 258 -5.31 10.97 -14.30
C SER A 258 -4.31 11.78 -13.48
N LEU A 259 -3.32 11.12 -12.86
CA LEU A 259 -2.23 11.77 -12.13
C LEU A 259 -1.34 12.60 -13.09
N ARG A 260 -0.98 12.04 -14.25
CA ARG A 260 -0.24 12.80 -15.28
C ARG A 260 -1.00 14.02 -15.78
N ALA A 261 -2.33 13.94 -15.94
CA ALA A 261 -3.16 15.08 -16.33
C ALA A 261 -3.14 16.18 -15.25
N LEU A 262 -3.21 15.81 -13.97
CA LEU A 262 -3.05 16.77 -12.85
C LEU A 262 -1.66 17.42 -12.86
N GLY A 263 -0.60 16.65 -13.13
CA GLY A 263 0.76 17.16 -13.26
C GLY A 263 0.91 18.16 -14.42
N LYS A 264 0.35 17.85 -15.60
CA LYS A 264 0.33 18.79 -16.75
C LYS A 264 -0.39 20.09 -16.40
N ALA A 265 -1.46 20.01 -15.62
CA ALA A 265 -2.19 21.19 -15.12
C ALA A 265 -1.48 21.91 -13.96
N ARG A 266 -0.30 21.46 -13.52
CA ARG A 266 0.46 21.98 -12.37
C ARG A 266 -0.37 22.00 -11.07
N ALA A 267 -1.28 21.06 -10.93
CA ALA A 267 -2.18 20.99 -9.78
C ALA A 267 -1.41 20.68 -8.49
N THR A 268 -1.86 21.27 -7.38
CA THR A 268 -1.41 20.90 -6.03
C THR A 268 -2.25 19.72 -5.54
N VAL A 269 -1.63 18.57 -5.31
CA VAL A 269 -2.31 17.33 -4.90
C VAL A 269 -1.89 16.94 -3.49
N GLN A 270 -2.86 16.65 -2.64
CA GLN A 270 -2.62 16.14 -1.29
C GLN A 270 -2.50 14.60 -1.32
N ILE A 271 -1.56 14.09 -0.55
CA ILE A 271 -1.44 12.66 -0.22
C ILE A 271 -1.13 12.50 1.27
N ASP A 272 -1.43 11.33 1.80
CA ASP A 272 -0.85 10.87 3.07
C ASP A 272 0.33 9.92 2.76
N PRO A 273 1.58 10.34 2.89
CA PRO A 273 2.74 9.54 2.50
C PRO A 273 2.94 8.28 3.35
N VAL A 274 2.27 8.18 4.50
CA VAL A 274 2.28 6.98 5.37
C VAL A 274 1.42 5.86 4.79
N TRP A 275 0.39 6.20 4.01
CA TRP A 275 -0.57 5.25 3.43
C TRP A 275 -0.60 5.23 1.90
N THR A 276 0.07 6.18 1.26
CA THR A 276 0.10 6.24 -0.20
C THR A 276 1.27 5.40 -0.72
N PRO A 277 1.01 4.39 -1.60
CA PRO A 277 2.06 3.65 -2.29
C PRO A 277 3.02 4.59 -3.03
N GLU A 278 4.32 4.27 -3.03
CA GLU A 278 5.35 5.06 -3.73
C GLU A 278 5.09 5.16 -5.24
N ALA A 279 4.41 4.19 -5.83
CA ALA A 279 4.00 4.25 -7.22
C ALA A 279 3.18 5.50 -7.57
N ILE A 280 2.38 6.03 -6.63
CA ILE A 280 1.51 7.20 -6.87
C ILE A 280 2.33 8.49 -7.09
N PRO A 281 3.27 8.90 -6.19
CA PRO A 281 4.15 10.05 -6.40
C PRO A 281 5.09 9.90 -7.59
N CYS A 282 5.60 8.69 -7.86
CA CYS A 282 6.55 8.43 -8.94
C CYS A 282 5.98 8.73 -10.34
N TRP A 283 4.66 8.81 -10.49
CA TRP A 283 4.04 9.19 -11.77
C TRP A 283 3.94 10.70 -11.99
N SER A 284 4.38 11.52 -11.03
CA SER A 284 4.60 12.92 -11.27
C SER A 284 5.83 13.08 -12.17
N PRO A 285 5.75 13.74 -13.34
CA PRO A 285 6.93 13.94 -14.15
C PRO A 285 7.95 14.76 -13.35
N MET A 286 9.12 14.15 -13.10
CA MET A 286 10.26 14.76 -12.42
C MET A 286 10.95 15.81 -13.33
N SER A 287 10.20 16.77 -13.82
CA SER A 287 10.76 17.97 -14.44
C SER A 287 10.56 19.16 -13.49
N PRO A 288 11.57 19.94 -13.16
CA PRO A 288 11.46 21.11 -12.27
C PRO A 288 10.39 22.12 -12.70
N ARG A 289 9.96 22.06 -13.97
CA ARG A 289 8.94 22.95 -14.56
C ARG A 289 7.52 22.39 -14.61
N THR A 290 7.32 21.07 -14.31
CA THR A 290 6.02 20.38 -14.40
C THR A 290 5.70 19.56 -13.14
N ALA A 291 6.43 19.75 -12.07
CA ALA A 291 6.25 19.02 -10.83
C ALA A 291 4.88 19.31 -10.20
N MET A 292 4.07 18.27 -10.05
CA MET A 292 2.91 18.27 -9.18
C MET A 292 3.35 18.64 -7.76
N ARG A 293 2.73 19.63 -7.13
CA ARG A 293 3.06 19.98 -5.74
C ARG A 293 2.36 19.01 -4.80
N TRP A 294 3.13 18.12 -4.19
CA TRP A 294 2.63 17.22 -3.16
C TRP A 294 2.58 17.92 -1.80
N ARG A 295 1.38 17.94 -1.15
CA ARG A 295 1.23 18.40 0.23
C ARG A 295 0.97 17.23 1.16
N ARG A 296 1.71 17.16 2.25
CA ARG A 296 1.41 16.27 3.37
C ARG A 296 0.16 16.78 4.10
N LYS A 297 -0.82 15.92 4.34
CA LYS A 297 -1.88 16.21 5.29
C LYS A 297 -1.26 16.22 6.70
N ARG A 298 -1.18 17.38 7.35
CA ARG A 298 -0.86 17.40 8.77
C ARG A 298 -2.02 16.73 9.51
N ARG A 299 -1.75 15.72 10.34
CA ARG A 299 -2.73 15.18 11.27
C ARG A 299 -3.03 16.29 12.28
N SER A 300 -4.14 16.99 12.11
CA SER A 300 -4.79 17.70 13.20
C SER A 300 -5.57 16.62 13.98
N ILE A 301 -4.96 16.07 15.03
CA ILE A 301 -5.71 15.36 16.07
C ILE A 301 -6.54 16.45 16.74
N PRO A 302 -7.88 16.40 16.73
CA PRO A 302 -8.67 17.27 17.58
C PRO A 302 -8.27 16.93 19.02
N ARG A 303 -7.68 17.87 19.74
CA ARG A 303 -7.57 17.77 21.18
C ARG A 303 -9.01 17.80 21.70
N THR A 304 -9.55 16.63 22.05
CA THR A 304 -10.73 16.55 22.91
C THR A 304 -10.31 17.13 24.25
N GLY A 305 -10.68 18.38 24.46
CA GLY A 305 -10.52 19.05 25.76
C GLY A 305 -11.40 18.33 26.78
N SER A 306 -10.80 17.52 27.63
CA SER A 306 -11.42 17.06 28.84
C SER A 306 -11.45 18.23 29.85
N THR A 307 -12.49 19.06 29.81
CA THR A 307 -12.83 19.91 30.95
C THR A 307 -13.66 19.07 31.92
N GLY A 308 -13.01 18.19 32.65
CA GLY A 308 -13.52 17.60 33.88
C GLY A 308 -13.36 18.62 35.00
N ARG A 309 -14.37 19.44 35.26
CA ARG A 309 -14.49 20.11 36.56
C ARG A 309 -15.00 19.07 37.57
N ALA A 310 -14.09 18.60 38.42
CA ALA A 310 -14.49 18.06 39.71
C ALA A 310 -15.19 19.16 40.48
N ARG A 311 -16.43 18.94 40.91
CA ARG A 311 -17.06 19.65 42.02
C ARG A 311 -17.16 18.69 43.19
N SER A 312 -16.65 19.18 44.27
CA SER A 312 -16.67 18.73 45.66
C SER A 312 -17.92 17.98 46.07
#